data_c7002d7e04e5ce1c336ebac4646505d0
#
_entry.id   c7002d7e04e5ce1c336ebac4646505d0
#
_cell.length_a   1.000
_cell.length_b   1.000
_cell.length_c   1.000
_cell.angle_alpha   90.00
_cell.angle_beta   90.00
_cell.angle_gamma   90.00
#
_symmetry.space_group_name_H-M   'P 1'
#
loop_
_entity.id
_entity.type
_entity.pdbx_description
1 polymer ?
#
loop_
_entity_poly.entity_id
_entity_poly.type
_entity_poly.pdbx_seq_one_letter_code
_entity_poly.pdbx_strand_id
1 'polypeptide(L)'
;DDPELVDEIRRLMFVFEDISKLTDKNIQSILKNVETSQWALALKGCSEELKQKILGNMSQRAAAMLKEEMEYLGPVRLADVESVQQQIVDVVRKLEDTGEITVNTGTSEEQYIQ
;
A
#
# COMPACT_ATOMS: atom_id res chain seq x y z
N ASP A 1 -18.77 22.20 0.92
CA ASP A 1 -18.53 22.39 0.08
C ASP A 1 -17.36 22.85 -0.56
N ASP A 2 -16.25 22.62 -0.08
CA ASP A 2 -14.98 22.93 -0.64
C ASP A 2 -14.42 21.66 -1.23
N PRO A 3 -14.28 21.56 -2.55
CA PRO A 3 -13.77 20.34 -3.17
C PRO A 3 -12.38 19.98 -2.69
N GLU A 4 -11.57 20.97 -2.43
CA GLU A 4 -10.23 20.67 -1.93
C GLU A 4 -10.27 20.00 -0.57
N LEU A 5 -11.18 20.45 0.26
CA LEU A 5 -11.30 19.87 1.59
C LEU A 5 -11.76 18.42 1.49
N VAL A 6 -12.68 18.14 0.58
CA VAL A 6 -13.16 16.78 0.41
C VAL A 6 -12.03 15.87 -0.07
N ASP A 7 -11.23 16.34 -1.03
CA ASP A 7 -10.13 15.54 -1.51
C ASP A 7 -9.11 15.28 -0.40
N GLU A 8 -8.87 16.29 0.41
CA GLU A 8 -7.93 16.12 1.51
C GLU A 8 -8.43 15.07 2.49
N ILE A 9 -9.72 15.10 2.80
CA ILE A 9 -10.28 14.11 3.72
C ILE A 9 -10.15 12.71 3.15
N ARG A 10 -10.40 12.54 1.86
CA ARG A 10 -10.26 11.22 1.26
C ARG A 10 -8.84 10.70 1.37
N ARG A 11 -7.86 11.55 1.13
CA ARG A 11 -6.48 11.11 1.23
C ARG A 11 -6.10 10.75 2.64
N LEU A 12 -6.62 11.50 3.61
CA LEU A 12 -6.33 11.21 5.01
C LEU A 12 -6.99 9.91 5.46
N MET A 13 -8.04 9.49 4.77
CA MET A 13 -8.72 8.26 5.14
C MET A 13 -8.09 7.02 4.54
N PHE A 14 -7.13 7.18 3.62
CA PHE A 14 -6.45 6.04 3.06
C PHE A 14 -5.53 5.41 4.10
N VAL A 15 -5.70 4.13 4.33
CA VAL A 15 -4.85 3.42 5.27
C VAL A 15 -4.12 2.30 4.55
N PHE A 16 -3.13 1.73 5.22
CA PHE A 16 -2.27 0.74 4.60
C PHE A 16 -3.06 -0.44 4.01
N GLU A 17 -4.07 -0.90 4.74
CA GLU A 17 -4.86 -2.04 4.26
C GLU A 17 -5.63 -1.73 2.98
N ASP A 18 -5.87 -0.48 2.68
CA ASP A 18 -6.57 -0.12 1.47
C ASP A 18 -5.76 -0.42 0.21
N ILE A 19 -4.45 -0.68 0.36
CA ILE A 19 -3.64 -1.07 -0.78
C ILE A 19 -4.20 -2.33 -1.44
N SER A 20 -4.82 -3.20 -0.66
CA SER A 20 -5.39 -4.43 -1.22
C SER A 20 -6.52 -4.14 -2.20
N LYS A 21 -7.07 -2.95 -2.19
CA LYS A 21 -8.16 -2.57 -3.08
C LYS A 21 -7.67 -1.94 -4.37
N LEU A 22 -6.38 -1.68 -4.48
CA LEU A 22 -5.83 -1.05 -5.67
C LEU A 22 -5.68 -2.06 -6.79
N THR A 23 -5.56 -1.55 -8.02
CA THR A 23 -5.33 -2.43 -9.16
C THR A 23 -3.90 -2.97 -9.09
N ASP A 24 -3.69 -4.08 -9.81
CA ASP A 24 -2.36 -4.67 -9.85
C ASP A 24 -1.35 -3.67 -10.39
N LYS A 25 -1.74 -2.88 -11.38
CA LYS A 25 -0.83 -1.90 -11.96
C LYS A 25 -0.40 -0.88 -10.93
N ASN A 26 -1.34 -0.40 -10.13
CA ASN A 26 -1.01 0.57 -9.09
C ASN A 26 -0.12 -0.04 -8.02
N ILE A 27 -0.40 -1.28 -7.65
CA ILE A 27 0.43 -1.96 -6.66
C ILE A 27 1.85 -2.12 -7.18
N GLN A 28 2.02 -2.44 -8.45
CA GLN A 28 3.36 -2.58 -9.01
C GLN A 28 4.11 -1.26 -9.00
N SER A 29 3.42 -0.14 -9.22
CA SER A 29 4.07 1.17 -9.11
C SER A 29 4.54 1.42 -7.69
N ILE A 30 3.73 1.05 -6.71
CA ILE A 30 4.12 1.22 -5.31
C ILE A 30 5.33 0.34 -5.00
N LEU A 31 5.31 -0.90 -5.50
CA LEU A 31 6.42 -1.82 -5.23
C LEU A 31 7.75 -1.28 -5.75
N LYS A 32 7.72 -0.54 -6.85
CA LYS A 32 8.94 0.02 -7.40
C LYS A 32 9.50 1.15 -6.54
N ASN A 33 8.66 1.76 -5.72
CA ASN A 33 9.04 2.92 -4.94
C ASN A 33 9.24 2.62 -3.47
N VAL A 34 9.12 1.37 -3.06
CA VAL A 34 9.27 0.98 -1.65
C VAL A 34 10.26 -0.18 -1.61
N GLU A 35 11.19 -0.12 -0.68
CA GLU A 35 12.22 -1.14 -0.60
C GLU A 35 11.68 -2.43 0.00
N THR A 36 12.31 -3.54 -0.35
CA THR A 36 11.88 -4.84 0.12
C THR A 36 11.89 -4.91 1.65
N SER A 37 12.89 -4.32 2.28
CA SER A 37 12.97 -4.35 3.74
C SER A 37 11.79 -3.63 4.38
N GLN A 38 11.30 -2.58 3.75
CA GLN A 38 10.13 -1.88 4.26
C GLN A 38 8.90 -2.75 4.12
N TRP A 39 8.74 -3.42 2.97
CA TRP A 39 7.61 -4.32 2.79
C TRP A 39 7.66 -5.47 3.78
N ALA A 40 8.86 -6.01 4.04
CA ALA A 40 8.98 -7.13 4.95
C ALA A 40 8.42 -6.77 6.32
N LEU A 41 8.79 -5.61 6.83
CA LEU A 41 8.32 -5.20 8.15
C LEU A 41 6.83 -4.86 8.12
N ALA A 42 6.39 -4.17 7.08
CA ALA A 42 4.99 -3.76 6.99
C ALA A 42 4.06 -4.96 6.87
N LEU A 43 4.47 -5.96 6.10
CA LEU A 43 3.61 -7.12 5.89
C LEU A 43 3.52 -8.02 7.11
N LYS A 44 4.45 -7.88 8.06
CA LYS A 44 4.36 -8.67 9.27
C LYS A 44 3.13 -8.29 10.11
N GLY A 45 2.60 -7.09 9.91
CA GLY A 45 1.44 -6.65 10.66
C GLY A 45 0.20 -6.39 9.82
N CYS A 46 0.14 -6.90 8.60
CA CYS A 46 -1.01 -6.67 7.76
C CYS A 46 -1.87 -7.94 7.67
N SER A 47 -3.03 -7.79 7.04
CA SER A 47 -3.91 -8.92 6.85
C SER A 47 -3.31 -9.90 5.83
N GLU A 48 -3.76 -11.14 5.90
CA GLU A 48 -3.31 -12.14 4.95
C GLU A 48 -3.72 -11.76 3.53
N GLU A 49 -4.90 -11.17 3.40
CA GLU A 49 -5.37 -10.76 2.08
C GLU A 49 -4.42 -9.77 1.43
N LEU A 50 -3.98 -8.77 2.18
CA LEU A 50 -3.05 -7.78 1.64
C LEU A 50 -1.70 -8.43 1.33
N LYS A 51 -1.23 -9.28 2.23
CA LYS A 51 0.04 -9.95 2.00
C LYS A 51 0.02 -10.74 0.70
N GLN A 52 -1.04 -11.50 0.46
CA GLN A 52 -1.15 -12.27 -0.76
C GLN A 52 -1.23 -11.37 -1.99
N LYS A 53 -1.92 -10.25 -1.87
CA LYS A 53 -2.04 -9.32 -2.98
C LYS A 53 -0.68 -8.75 -3.35
N ILE A 54 0.11 -8.36 -2.37
CA ILE A 54 1.44 -7.82 -2.62
C ILE A 54 2.34 -8.89 -3.23
N LEU A 55 2.37 -10.07 -2.61
CA LEU A 55 3.24 -11.14 -3.10
C LEU A 55 2.83 -11.60 -4.50
N GLY A 56 1.54 -11.57 -4.78
CA GLY A 56 1.04 -11.98 -6.08
C GLY A 56 1.41 -11.02 -7.20
N ASN A 57 1.82 -9.80 -6.85
CA ASN A 57 2.25 -8.83 -7.85
C ASN A 57 3.77 -8.79 -7.99
N MET A 58 4.48 -9.69 -7.36
CA MET A 58 5.92 -9.76 -7.44
C MET A 58 6.33 -10.99 -8.23
N SER A 59 7.53 -10.95 -8.80
CA SER A 59 8.06 -12.16 -9.43
C SER A 59 8.25 -13.22 -8.35
N GLN A 60 8.34 -14.48 -8.78
CA GLN A 60 8.57 -15.56 -7.82
C GLN A 60 9.82 -15.32 -7.01
N ARG A 61 10.86 -14.85 -7.66
CA ARG A 61 12.12 -14.61 -6.98
C ARG A 61 11.97 -13.50 -5.95
N ALA A 62 11.34 -12.40 -6.34
CA ALA A 62 11.16 -11.27 -5.42
C ALA A 62 10.28 -11.68 -4.25
N ALA A 63 9.22 -12.44 -4.51
CA ALA A 63 8.34 -12.89 -3.44
C ALA A 63 9.09 -13.81 -2.47
N ALA A 64 9.93 -14.68 -2.99
CA ALA A 64 10.70 -15.57 -2.13
C ALA A 64 11.66 -14.76 -1.26
N MET A 65 12.32 -13.77 -1.84
CA MET A 65 13.24 -12.94 -1.08
C MET A 65 12.50 -12.17 0.01
N LEU A 66 11.31 -11.68 -0.31
CA LEU A 66 10.52 -10.96 0.68
C LEU A 66 10.13 -11.87 1.83
N LYS A 67 9.71 -13.09 1.53
CA LYS A 67 9.34 -14.03 2.57
C LYS A 67 10.52 -14.36 3.46
N GLU A 68 11.70 -14.54 2.87
CA GLU A 68 12.90 -14.78 3.66
C GLU A 68 13.20 -13.61 4.58
N GLU A 69 13.06 -12.40 4.04
CA GLU A 69 13.31 -11.22 4.84
C GLU A 69 12.36 -11.17 6.02
N MET A 70 11.09 -11.48 5.78
CA MET A 70 10.10 -11.47 6.86
C MET A 70 10.45 -12.48 7.95
N GLU A 71 10.91 -13.66 7.53
CA GLU A 71 11.31 -14.66 8.51
C GLU A 71 12.55 -14.24 9.28
N TYR A 72 13.48 -13.60 8.58
CA TYR A 72 14.70 -13.14 9.21
C TYR A 72 14.42 -12.10 10.28
N LEU A 73 13.39 -11.26 10.07
CA LEU A 73 13.07 -10.23 11.05
C LEU A 73 12.60 -10.81 12.38
N GLY A 74 11.97 -11.99 12.32
CA GLY A 74 11.41 -12.55 13.53
C GLY A 74 10.35 -11.66 14.14
N PRO A 75 10.21 -11.70 15.47
CA PRO A 75 9.21 -10.83 16.12
C PRO A 75 9.60 -9.37 15.96
N VAL A 76 8.60 -8.54 15.71
CA VAL A 76 8.85 -7.12 15.51
C VAL A 76 7.90 -6.34 16.39
N ARG A 77 8.24 -5.07 16.63
CA ARG A 77 7.41 -4.22 17.46
C ARG A 77 6.27 -3.63 16.63
N LEU A 78 5.09 -3.58 17.25
CA LEU A 78 3.95 -3.01 16.58
C LEU A 78 4.21 -1.57 16.15
N ALA A 79 4.88 -0.80 17.00
CA ALA A 79 5.17 0.60 16.68
C ALA A 79 6.04 0.70 15.42
N ASP A 80 7.00 -0.21 15.28
CA ASP A 80 7.86 -0.19 14.10
C ASP A 80 7.08 -0.56 12.85
N VAL A 81 6.19 -1.56 12.97
CA VAL A 81 5.35 -1.95 11.85
C VAL A 81 4.48 -0.79 11.41
N GLU A 82 3.84 -0.14 12.36
CA GLU A 82 2.95 0.97 12.04
C GLU A 82 3.71 2.12 11.40
N SER A 83 4.92 2.40 11.89
CA SER A 83 5.73 3.46 11.34
C SER A 83 6.06 3.20 9.87
N VAL A 84 6.45 1.98 9.55
CA VAL A 84 6.79 1.62 8.18
C VAL A 84 5.53 1.62 7.30
N GLN A 85 4.42 1.11 7.83
CA GLN A 85 3.18 1.13 7.07
C GLN A 85 2.78 2.57 6.73
N GLN A 86 2.99 3.48 7.66
CA GLN A 86 2.69 4.88 7.40
C GLN A 86 3.62 5.46 6.32
N GLN A 87 4.88 5.05 6.34
CA GLN A 87 5.81 5.50 5.31
C GLN A 87 5.37 5.03 3.94
N ILE A 88 4.87 3.81 3.85
CA ILE A 88 4.38 3.29 2.58
C ILE A 88 3.12 4.04 2.14
N VAL A 89 2.23 4.34 3.09
CA VAL A 89 1.06 5.13 2.77
C VAL A 89 1.46 6.50 2.22
N ASP A 90 2.49 7.09 2.82
CA ASP A 90 2.98 8.38 2.34
C ASP A 90 3.49 8.29 0.92
N VAL A 91 4.15 7.18 0.57
CA VAL A 91 4.60 6.96 -0.80
C VAL A 91 3.41 6.87 -1.74
N VAL A 92 2.36 6.15 -1.32
CA VAL A 92 1.16 6.01 -2.13
C VAL A 92 0.54 7.38 -2.40
N ARG A 93 0.45 8.20 -1.36
CA ARG A 93 -0.10 9.54 -1.52
C ARG A 93 0.72 10.37 -2.49
N LYS A 94 2.04 10.26 -2.39
CA LYS A 94 2.91 11.01 -3.28
C LYS A 94 2.72 10.56 -4.72
N LEU A 95 2.61 9.26 -4.95
CA LEU A 95 2.39 8.75 -6.30
C LEU A 95 1.04 9.19 -6.84
N GLU A 96 0.05 9.27 -5.97
CA GLU A 96 -1.25 9.76 -6.39
C GLU A 96 -1.17 11.24 -6.76
N ASP A 97 -0.45 12.01 -5.96
CA ASP A 97 -0.31 13.45 -6.21
C ASP A 97 0.38 13.71 -7.56
N THR A 98 1.32 12.88 -7.95
CA THR A 98 2.00 13.04 -9.22
C THR A 98 1.22 12.44 -10.37
N GLY A 99 0.12 11.74 -10.09
CA GLY A 99 -0.68 11.14 -11.14
C GLY A 99 -0.19 9.78 -11.58
N GLU A 100 0.84 9.26 -10.95
CA GLU A 100 1.37 7.98 -11.35
C GLU A 100 0.42 6.83 -11.01
N ILE A 101 -0.34 6.96 -9.95
CA ILE A 101 -1.37 5.99 -9.61
C ILE A 101 -2.66 6.72 -9.29
N THR A 102 -3.75 5.98 -9.32
CA THR A 102 -5.05 6.50 -8.95
C THR A 102 -5.59 5.68 -7.79
N VAL A 103 -5.84 6.34 -6.68
CA VAL A 103 -6.38 5.67 -5.51
C VAL A 103 -7.89 5.85 -5.47
N ASN A 104 -8.59 4.72 -5.59
CA ASN A 104 -10.04 4.79 -5.54
C ASN A 104 -10.49 4.15 -4.27
N THR A 105 -10.57 4.91 -3.24
CA THR A 105 -11.01 4.32 -2.00
C THR A 105 -12.47 4.48 -1.93
N GLY A 106 -13.04 3.96 -2.78
CA GLY A 106 -14.25 3.90 -2.62
C GLY A 106 -15.19 4.53 -3.32
N THR A 107 -15.36 5.09 -3.89
CA THR A 107 -16.34 5.62 -4.23
C THR A 107 -16.66 5.90 -5.40
N SER A 108 -16.37 6.21 -5.69
CA SER A 108 -16.82 6.78 -6.38
C SER A 108 -16.88 6.65 -7.67
N GLU A 109 -16.14 6.07 -8.02
CA GLU A 109 -16.08 6.02 -9.26
C GLU A 109 -17.23 5.69 -9.84
N GLU A 110 -17.80 4.98 -9.22
CA GLU A 110 -18.79 4.55 -9.81
C GLU A 110 -19.69 5.51 -10.12
N GLN A 111 -19.58 6.35 -9.57
CA GLN A 111 -20.45 7.13 -9.76
C GLN A 111 -20.53 7.74 -10.98
N TYR A 112 -19.77 7.66 -11.51
CA TYR A 112 -19.97 8.30 -12.55
C TYR A 112 -20.49 7.76 -13.53
N ILE A 113 -20.63 7.15 -13.34
CA ILE A 113 -21.11 6.74 -14.16
C ILE A 113 -22.07 7.21 -14.64
N GLN A 114 -22.32 7.50 -14.61
CA GLN A 114 -23.20 7.84 -15.08
C GLN A 114 -23.24 8.37 -15.80
#